data_9716d61430dd4b970fda03feaf461b7f
#
_entry.id   9716d61430dd4b970fda03feaf461b7f
#
_cell.length_a   1.000
_cell.length_b   1.000
_cell.length_c   1.000
_cell.angle_alpha   90.00
_cell.angle_beta   90.00
_cell.angle_gamma   90.00
#
_symmetry.space_group_name_H-M   'P 1'
#
loop_
_entity.id
_entity.type
_entity.pdbx_description
1 polymer ?
#
loop_
_entity_poly.entity_id
_entity_poly.type
_entity_poly.pdbx_seq_one_letter_code
_entity_poly.pdbx_strand_id
1 'polypeptide(L)'
;MRHDSHFVESLAERFGEALGRFISIEEIETNPDQPRTSVGDLRELAKSIEAKGVLEPLLVRPIPGGRFRIIAGERRFRAALEAGLAEVPCIELDVADSEVLEIALIENLHRRDLHPFEEAEGYSGLAEKHGYTQQQIADSLGKSRVSVTEAMSLLDIPEDLRDECRRADIGAKSVLLEIARTRDPEKMREAIRRIAAGSTRDDLRASKKEEEPDSRRSRRFAFVYKPKGGPFKLALSFAKSRVEKSELIHALKDVIRQLEAGEIKLPKR
;
A
#
# COMPACT_ATOMS: atom_id res chain seq x y z
N MET A 1 3.07 21.12 -6.63
CA MET A 1 3.27 21.98 -5.45
C MET A 1 1.99 22.14 -4.59
N ARG A 2 1.12 21.12 -4.45
CA ARG A 2 -0.12 21.22 -3.65
C ARG A 2 -0.33 20.05 -2.67
N HIS A 3 0.66 19.16 -2.51
CA HIS A 3 0.49 17.97 -1.64
C HIS A 3 1.10 18.10 -0.24
N ASP A 4 2.04 19.02 -0.03
CA ASP A 4 2.78 19.10 1.24
C ASP A 4 2.04 19.94 2.30
N SER A 5 1.20 20.92 1.90
CA SER A 5 0.35 21.66 2.83
C SER A 5 -0.65 20.73 3.55
N HIS A 6 -1.19 19.75 2.86
CA HIS A 6 -2.15 18.80 3.42
C HIS A 6 -1.53 17.87 4.47
N PHE A 7 -0.25 17.52 4.33
CA PHE A 7 0.45 16.69 5.32
C PHE A 7 0.69 17.47 6.62
N VAL A 8 1.17 18.70 6.53
CA VAL A 8 1.40 19.58 7.70
C VAL A 8 0.07 19.89 8.40
N GLU A 9 -0.99 20.19 7.64
CA GLU A 9 -2.34 20.40 8.18
C GLU A 9 -2.87 19.17 8.89
N SER A 10 -2.71 17.97 8.30
CA SER A 10 -3.15 16.71 8.92
C SER A 10 -2.36 16.35 10.18
N LEU A 11 -1.08 16.73 10.26
CA LEU A 11 -0.28 16.59 11.48
C LEU A 11 -0.75 17.58 12.56
N ALA A 12 -1.02 18.83 12.22
CA ALA A 12 -1.51 19.83 13.17
C ALA A 12 -2.88 19.46 13.74
N GLU A 13 -3.79 18.91 12.92
CA GLU A 13 -5.09 18.40 13.38
C GLU A 13 -4.96 17.21 14.34
N ARG A 14 -3.94 16.36 14.14
CA ARG A 14 -3.77 15.13 14.91
C ARG A 14 -2.97 15.28 16.20
N PHE A 15 -1.93 16.13 16.17
CA PHE A 15 -0.99 16.29 17.28
C PHE A 15 -1.12 17.61 18.04
N GLY A 16 -2.20 18.39 17.82
CA GLY A 16 -2.48 19.65 18.49
C GLY A 16 -1.84 20.88 17.84
N GLU A 17 -1.84 22.01 18.54
CA GLU A 17 -1.33 23.29 18.02
C GLU A 17 0.14 23.16 17.59
N ALA A 18 0.37 23.03 16.29
CA ALA A 18 1.69 23.12 15.70
C ALA A 18 2.14 24.59 15.69
N LEU A 19 3.11 24.93 16.52
CA LEU A 19 3.67 26.29 16.57
C LEU A 19 4.73 26.46 15.47
N GLY A 20 4.37 27.21 14.44
CA GLY A 20 5.34 27.65 13.43
C GLY A 20 6.20 28.80 13.95
N ARG A 21 7.52 28.62 14.01
CA ARG A 21 8.47 29.67 14.43
C ARG A 21 9.81 29.54 13.72
N PHE A 22 10.59 30.63 13.70
CA PHE A 22 11.99 30.56 13.31
C PHE A 22 12.82 30.10 14.50
N ILE A 23 13.71 29.14 14.27
CA ILE A 23 14.62 28.59 15.27
C ILE A 23 16.06 28.77 14.78
N SER A 24 16.94 29.16 15.68
CA SER A 24 18.38 29.26 15.38
C SER A 24 18.91 27.90 14.93
N ILE A 25 19.67 27.89 13.85
CA ILE A 25 20.22 26.65 13.29
C ILE A 25 21.17 25.95 14.26
N GLU A 26 21.77 26.70 15.19
CA GLU A 26 22.67 26.18 16.24
C GLU A 26 21.91 25.43 17.34
N GLU A 27 20.60 25.71 17.50
CA GLU A 27 19.74 25.04 18.49
C GLU A 27 19.16 23.72 17.96
N ILE A 28 19.37 23.40 16.67
CA ILE A 28 18.78 22.25 16.01
C ILE A 28 19.80 21.11 15.91
N GLU A 29 19.40 19.92 16.36
CA GLU A 29 20.16 18.69 16.24
C GLU A 29 19.56 17.74 15.21
N THR A 30 20.44 17.03 14.50
CA THR A 30 20.03 15.93 13.62
C THR A 30 19.59 14.71 14.42
N ASN A 31 18.71 13.87 13.85
CA ASN A 31 18.30 12.64 14.49
C ASN A 31 19.34 11.54 14.22
N PRO A 32 20.00 10.96 15.26
CA PRO A 32 21.00 9.91 15.09
C PRO A 32 20.41 8.59 14.56
N ASP A 33 19.10 8.36 14.75
CA ASP A 33 18.42 7.13 14.35
C ASP A 33 17.86 7.19 12.91
N GLN A 34 18.16 8.24 12.16
CA GLN A 34 17.72 8.32 10.76
C GLN A 34 18.53 7.36 9.87
N PRO A 35 17.84 6.46 9.12
CA PRO A 35 18.51 5.43 8.31
C PRO A 35 19.28 5.96 7.09
N ARG A 36 19.18 7.27 6.78
CA ARG A 36 19.89 7.87 5.66
C ARG A 36 21.31 8.29 6.01
N THR A 37 22.26 7.43 5.66
CA THR A 37 23.70 7.73 5.70
C THR A 37 24.17 8.64 4.55
N SER A 38 23.45 8.73 3.44
CA SER A 38 23.77 9.63 2.32
C SER A 38 22.64 10.60 2.01
N VAL A 39 22.91 11.89 2.16
CA VAL A 39 21.93 12.96 1.90
C VAL A 39 21.88 13.31 0.41
N GLY A 40 22.75 12.73 -0.41
CA GLY A 40 22.91 13.06 -1.83
C GLY A 40 23.51 14.45 -2.07
N ASP A 41 23.51 14.90 -3.32
CA ASP A 41 23.99 16.24 -3.67
C ASP A 41 23.02 17.32 -3.15
N LEU A 42 23.54 18.26 -2.39
CA LEU A 42 22.79 19.37 -1.79
C LEU A 42 22.99 20.71 -2.52
N ARG A 43 23.93 20.78 -3.46
CA ARG A 43 24.36 22.07 -4.07
C ARG A 43 23.23 22.84 -4.75
N GLU A 44 22.32 22.16 -5.46
CA GLU A 44 21.17 22.83 -6.09
C GLU A 44 20.17 23.31 -5.03
N LEU A 45 19.93 22.48 -4.00
CA LEU A 45 19.03 22.82 -2.91
C LEU A 45 19.59 23.99 -2.08
N ALA A 46 20.89 24.00 -1.76
CA ALA A 46 21.55 25.09 -1.06
C ALA A 46 21.46 26.41 -1.83
N LYS A 47 21.72 26.42 -3.14
CA LYS A 47 21.52 27.61 -3.99
C LYS A 47 20.08 28.12 -4.00
N SER A 48 19.11 27.21 -4.02
CA SER A 48 17.69 27.58 -3.95
C SER A 48 17.34 28.20 -2.61
N ILE A 49 17.88 27.64 -1.51
CA ILE A 49 17.67 28.13 -0.15
C ILE A 49 18.38 29.47 0.08
N GLU A 50 19.58 29.66 -0.45
CA GLU A 50 20.27 30.94 -0.42
C GLU A 50 19.47 32.04 -1.11
N ALA A 51 18.83 31.75 -2.23
CA ALA A 51 18.07 32.72 -3.01
C ALA A 51 16.67 33.01 -2.47
N LYS A 52 16.00 32.02 -1.85
CA LYS A 52 14.55 32.09 -1.51
C LYS A 52 14.23 31.80 -0.04
N GLY A 53 15.23 31.41 0.75
CA GLY A 53 15.02 30.86 2.09
C GLY A 53 14.46 29.42 2.04
N VAL A 54 14.20 28.86 3.20
CA VAL A 54 13.54 27.57 3.36
C VAL A 54 12.03 27.78 3.21
N LEU A 55 11.46 27.33 2.09
CA LEU A 55 10.03 27.52 1.76
C LEU A 55 9.11 26.57 2.53
N GLU A 56 9.59 25.36 2.82
CA GLU A 56 8.86 24.38 3.62
C GLU A 56 9.52 24.25 4.98
N PRO A 57 8.80 24.45 6.10
CA PRO A 57 9.37 24.39 7.43
C PRO A 57 9.90 22.99 7.76
N LEU A 58 10.89 22.94 8.65
CA LEU A 58 11.35 21.70 9.27
C LEU A 58 10.34 21.25 10.32
N LEU A 59 10.19 19.95 10.52
CA LEU A 59 9.48 19.41 11.66
C LEU A 59 10.51 19.10 12.75
N VAL A 60 10.30 19.67 13.93
CA VAL A 60 11.22 19.52 15.06
C VAL A 60 10.44 19.23 16.35
N ARG A 61 11.12 18.62 17.31
CA ARG A 61 10.61 18.48 18.68
C ARG A 61 11.58 19.08 19.69
N PRO A 62 11.07 19.60 20.82
CA PRO A 62 11.94 20.05 21.89
C PRO A 62 12.67 18.87 22.53
N ILE A 63 13.92 19.12 22.93
CA ILE A 63 14.73 18.18 23.73
C ILE A 63 15.29 18.91 24.95
N PRO A 64 15.77 18.19 25.99
CA PRO A 64 16.37 18.80 27.15
C PRO A 64 17.49 19.76 26.81
N GLY A 65 17.55 20.89 27.51
CA GLY A 65 18.55 21.94 27.28
C GLY A 65 18.13 23.07 26.34
N GLY A 66 16.83 23.17 25.99
CA GLY A 66 16.31 24.25 25.13
C GLY A 66 16.65 24.09 23.64
N ARG A 67 17.06 22.89 23.25
CA ARG A 67 17.40 22.51 21.87
C ARG A 67 16.26 21.77 21.20
N PHE A 68 16.38 21.57 19.89
CA PHE A 68 15.37 20.90 19.06
C PHE A 68 15.99 19.76 18.28
N ARG A 69 15.26 18.68 18.10
CA ARG A 69 15.68 17.55 17.26
C ARG A 69 14.79 17.44 16.03
N ILE A 70 15.42 17.27 14.88
CA ILE A 70 14.71 17.13 13.60
C ILE A 70 13.91 15.83 13.59
N ILE A 71 12.62 15.93 13.28
CA ILE A 71 11.73 14.83 12.94
C ILE A 71 11.76 14.59 11.43
N ALA A 72 11.59 15.68 10.64
CA ALA A 72 11.62 15.63 9.19
C ALA A 72 12.25 16.91 8.60
N GLY A 73 12.88 16.80 7.42
CA GLY A 73 13.50 17.94 6.74
C GLY A 73 15.03 17.98 6.80
N GLU A 74 15.71 16.89 7.14
CA GLU A 74 17.19 16.78 7.25
C GLU A 74 17.94 17.39 6.06
N ARG A 75 17.49 17.13 4.82
CA ARG A 75 18.13 17.70 3.61
C ARG A 75 18.03 19.23 3.59
N ARG A 76 16.87 19.77 3.97
CA ARG A 76 16.65 21.24 4.05
C ARG A 76 17.52 21.87 5.12
N PHE A 77 17.64 21.22 6.27
CA PHE A 77 18.51 21.65 7.36
C PHE A 77 19.97 21.73 6.91
N ARG A 78 20.50 20.66 6.31
CA ARG A 78 21.91 20.65 5.85
C ARG A 78 22.16 21.66 4.72
N ALA A 79 21.21 21.80 3.80
CA ALA A 79 21.31 22.80 2.74
C ALA A 79 21.22 24.24 3.29
N ALA A 80 20.44 24.48 4.34
CA ALA A 80 20.40 25.78 5.04
C ALA A 80 21.71 26.09 5.77
N LEU A 81 22.37 25.07 6.37
CA LEU A 81 23.73 25.21 6.91
C LEU A 81 24.74 25.58 5.84
N GLU A 82 24.74 24.91 4.67
CA GLU A 82 25.63 25.22 3.55
C GLU A 82 25.34 26.63 2.98
N ALA A 83 24.09 27.08 2.99
CA ALA A 83 23.68 28.41 2.56
C ALA A 83 23.98 29.49 3.60
N GLY A 84 24.46 29.17 4.81
CA GLY A 84 24.84 30.09 5.86
C GLY A 84 23.65 30.80 6.53
N LEU A 85 22.47 30.21 6.56
CA LEU A 85 21.33 30.78 7.26
C LEU A 85 21.54 30.73 8.78
N ALA A 86 21.16 31.81 9.49
CA ALA A 86 21.20 31.87 10.95
C ALA A 86 19.99 31.18 11.60
N GLU A 87 18.83 31.26 10.93
CA GLU A 87 17.56 30.73 11.42
C GLU A 87 16.80 30.01 10.29
N VAL A 88 15.99 29.05 10.65
CA VAL A 88 15.15 28.29 9.71
C VAL A 88 13.71 28.21 10.23
N PRO A 89 12.70 28.23 9.34
CA PRO A 89 11.32 28.06 9.74
C PRO A 89 11.11 26.61 10.18
N CYS A 90 10.55 26.44 11.38
CA CYS A 90 10.28 25.15 11.99
C CYS A 90 8.83 25.07 12.46
N ILE A 91 8.28 23.86 12.44
CA ILE A 91 7.05 23.51 13.14
C ILE A 91 7.46 22.65 14.31
N GLU A 92 7.16 23.13 15.51
CA GLU A 92 7.42 22.41 16.75
C GLU A 92 6.27 21.47 17.05
N LEU A 93 6.60 20.21 17.30
CA LEU A 93 5.66 19.16 17.71
C LEU A 93 6.11 18.63 19.06
N ASP A 94 5.24 18.72 20.06
CA ASP A 94 5.47 18.08 21.37
C ASP A 94 4.92 16.66 21.32
N VAL A 95 5.74 15.74 20.84
CA VAL A 95 5.37 14.36 20.57
C VAL A 95 6.35 13.38 21.20
N ALA A 96 5.83 12.22 21.60
CA ALA A 96 6.64 11.12 22.15
C ALA A 96 7.57 10.50 21.08
N ASP A 97 8.61 9.77 21.50
CA ASP A 97 9.56 9.12 20.58
C ASP A 97 8.87 8.16 19.59
N SER A 98 7.83 7.45 20.02
CA SER A 98 7.04 6.55 19.16
C SER A 98 6.30 7.31 18.06
N GLU A 99 5.78 8.51 18.37
CA GLU A 99 5.07 9.36 17.42
C GLU A 99 6.03 10.02 16.44
N VAL A 100 7.25 10.35 16.87
CA VAL A 100 8.33 10.84 15.99
C VAL A 100 8.63 9.83 14.90
N LEU A 101 8.78 8.55 15.24
CA LEU A 101 9.03 7.48 14.29
C LEU A 101 7.86 7.29 13.32
N GLU A 102 6.64 7.41 13.82
CA GLU A 102 5.42 7.34 13.01
C GLU A 102 5.36 8.47 11.99
N ILE A 103 5.57 9.72 12.42
CA ILE A 103 5.57 10.90 11.54
C ILE A 103 6.65 10.78 10.47
N ALA A 104 7.86 10.38 10.85
CA ALA A 104 8.96 10.19 9.92
C ALA A 104 8.67 9.08 8.89
N LEU A 105 7.99 8.01 9.30
CA LEU A 105 7.58 6.93 8.40
C LEU A 105 6.51 7.39 7.42
N ILE A 106 5.49 8.12 7.89
CA ILE A 106 4.44 8.68 7.04
C ILE A 106 5.02 9.69 6.05
N GLU A 107 5.92 10.60 6.48
CA GLU A 107 6.63 11.54 5.58
C GLU A 107 7.39 10.80 4.49
N ASN A 108 8.15 9.76 4.87
CA ASN A 108 8.89 8.97 3.89
C ASN A 108 7.97 8.27 2.88
N LEU A 109 6.78 7.83 3.30
CA LEU A 109 5.78 7.20 2.43
C LEU A 109 5.09 8.18 1.46
N HIS A 110 5.16 9.48 1.69
CA HIS A 110 4.70 10.52 0.75
C HIS A 110 5.68 10.76 -0.43
N ARG A 111 6.86 10.17 -0.39
CA ARG A 111 7.82 10.31 -1.50
C ARG A 111 7.31 9.63 -2.76
N ARG A 112 7.57 10.26 -3.91
CA ARG A 112 7.12 9.76 -5.23
C ARG A 112 8.03 8.69 -5.83
N ASP A 113 9.25 8.55 -5.32
CA ASP A 113 10.33 7.73 -5.87
C ASP A 113 10.55 6.42 -5.09
N LEU A 114 9.59 6.02 -4.25
CA LEU A 114 9.68 4.77 -3.50
C LEU A 114 9.56 3.55 -4.40
N HIS A 115 10.46 2.58 -4.19
CA HIS A 115 10.28 1.26 -4.76
C HIS A 115 9.05 0.58 -4.16
N PRO A 116 8.25 -0.22 -4.93
CA PRO A 116 7.04 -0.86 -4.39
C PRO A 116 7.25 -1.72 -3.13
N PHE A 117 8.42 -2.29 -2.94
CA PHE A 117 8.76 -3.02 -1.71
C PHE A 117 8.97 -2.09 -0.53
N GLU A 118 9.60 -0.92 -0.73
CA GLU A 118 9.77 0.09 0.33
C GLU A 118 8.40 0.65 0.77
N GLU A 119 7.51 0.88 -0.20
CA GLU A 119 6.13 1.26 0.08
C GLU A 119 5.42 0.19 0.94
N ALA A 120 5.55 -1.08 0.57
CA ALA A 120 4.96 -2.20 1.29
C ALA A 120 5.53 -2.36 2.71
N GLU A 121 6.85 -2.26 2.87
CA GLU A 121 7.56 -2.32 4.16
C GLU A 121 7.14 -1.16 5.08
N GLY A 122 6.96 0.03 4.53
CA GLY A 122 6.44 1.18 5.27
C GLY A 122 5.02 0.96 5.77
N TYR A 123 4.13 0.40 4.95
CA TYR A 123 2.76 0.08 5.38
C TYR A 123 2.73 -1.02 6.45
N SER A 124 3.57 -2.06 6.32
CA SER A 124 3.72 -3.08 7.35
C SER A 124 4.25 -2.48 8.65
N GLY A 125 5.22 -1.57 8.57
CA GLY A 125 5.75 -0.84 9.73
C GLY A 125 4.68 -0.04 10.47
N LEU A 126 3.80 0.67 9.76
CA LEU A 126 2.66 1.38 10.37
C LEU A 126 1.68 0.40 11.03
N ALA A 127 1.38 -0.73 10.40
CA ALA A 127 0.47 -1.71 10.96
C ALA A 127 1.06 -2.41 12.20
N GLU A 128 2.30 -2.89 12.13
CA GLU A 128 2.90 -3.71 13.18
C GLU A 128 3.39 -2.91 14.38
N LYS A 129 4.01 -1.73 14.14
CA LYS A 129 4.64 -0.93 15.21
C LYS A 129 3.69 0.11 15.80
N HIS A 130 2.77 0.63 14.98
CA HIS A 130 1.86 1.73 15.39
C HIS A 130 0.38 1.30 15.40
N GLY A 131 0.06 0.03 15.10
CA GLY A 131 -1.29 -0.51 15.21
C GLY A 131 -2.30 0.01 14.19
N TYR A 132 -1.83 0.56 13.08
CA TYR A 132 -2.72 1.07 12.03
C TYR A 132 -3.46 -0.05 11.31
N THR A 133 -4.75 0.16 11.09
CA THR A 133 -5.50 -0.65 10.13
C THR A 133 -5.17 -0.22 8.70
N GLN A 134 -5.36 -1.11 7.73
CA GLN A 134 -5.17 -0.78 6.31
C GLN A 134 -6.04 0.41 5.85
N GLN A 135 -7.21 0.61 6.48
CA GLN A 135 -8.06 1.77 6.19
C GLN A 135 -7.41 3.06 6.70
N GLN A 136 -6.91 3.07 7.93
CA GLN A 136 -6.22 4.24 8.49
C GLN A 136 -4.95 4.60 7.70
N ILE A 137 -4.18 3.59 7.25
CA ILE A 137 -3.03 3.82 6.35
C ILE A 137 -3.49 4.47 5.05
N ALA A 138 -4.57 3.97 4.45
CA ALA A 138 -5.11 4.52 3.21
C ALA A 138 -5.56 5.98 3.38
N ASP A 139 -6.27 6.28 4.45
CA ASP A 139 -6.79 7.61 4.76
C ASP A 139 -5.64 8.60 5.02
N SER A 140 -4.62 8.20 5.81
CA SER A 140 -3.46 9.07 6.12
C SER A 140 -2.58 9.41 4.91
N LEU A 141 -2.60 8.55 3.87
CA LEU A 141 -1.76 8.72 2.67
C LEU A 141 -2.57 9.15 1.43
N GLY A 142 -3.89 9.39 1.57
CA GLY A 142 -4.76 9.75 0.46
C GLY A 142 -4.87 8.65 -0.61
N LYS A 143 -4.75 7.36 -0.20
CA LYS A 143 -4.78 6.19 -1.09
C LYS A 143 -6.05 5.37 -0.87
N SER A 144 -6.34 4.45 -1.79
CA SER A 144 -7.42 3.49 -1.57
C SER A 144 -6.95 2.33 -0.68
N ARG A 145 -7.84 1.78 0.15
CA ARG A 145 -7.56 0.59 0.95
C ARG A 145 -7.09 -0.59 0.07
N VAL A 146 -7.65 -0.72 -1.13
CA VAL A 146 -7.25 -1.77 -2.09
C VAL A 146 -5.78 -1.60 -2.48
N SER A 147 -5.35 -0.36 -2.76
CA SER A 147 -3.95 -0.07 -3.11
C SER A 147 -2.99 -0.41 -1.97
N VAL A 148 -3.38 -0.15 -0.71
CA VAL A 148 -2.60 -0.53 0.49
C VAL A 148 -2.53 -2.05 0.63
N THR A 149 -3.67 -2.75 0.51
CA THR A 149 -3.71 -4.22 0.56
C THR A 149 -2.84 -4.86 -0.51
N GLU A 150 -2.92 -4.36 -1.76
CA GLU A 150 -2.08 -4.84 -2.86
C GLU A 150 -0.58 -4.59 -2.62
N ALA A 151 -0.21 -3.41 -2.11
CA ALA A 151 1.18 -3.13 -1.79
C ALA A 151 1.69 -4.08 -0.70
N MET A 152 0.95 -4.23 0.41
CA MET A 152 1.34 -5.14 1.50
C MET A 152 1.46 -6.60 1.04
N SER A 153 0.65 -7.04 0.08
CA SER A 153 0.76 -8.41 -0.48
C SER A 153 2.08 -8.66 -1.23
N LEU A 154 2.85 -7.63 -1.57
CA LEU A 154 4.19 -7.81 -2.14
C LEU A 154 5.19 -8.39 -1.14
N LEU A 155 4.92 -8.27 0.16
CA LEU A 155 5.74 -8.87 1.22
C LEU A 155 5.57 -10.38 1.31
N ASP A 156 4.55 -10.96 0.64
CA ASP A 156 4.44 -12.41 0.46
C ASP A 156 5.57 -12.99 -0.41
N ILE A 157 6.28 -12.13 -1.17
CA ILE A 157 7.49 -12.51 -1.91
C ILE A 157 8.64 -12.64 -0.89
N PRO A 158 9.31 -13.80 -0.79
CA PRO A 158 10.47 -14.01 0.08
C PRO A 158 11.54 -12.93 -0.11
N GLU A 159 12.26 -12.59 0.95
CA GLU A 159 13.23 -11.48 0.97
C GLU A 159 14.35 -11.67 -0.07
N ASP A 160 14.87 -12.90 -0.21
CA ASP A 160 15.88 -13.24 -1.22
C ASP A 160 15.38 -12.96 -2.65
N LEU A 161 14.11 -13.22 -2.93
CA LEU A 161 13.48 -12.96 -4.24
C LEU A 161 13.14 -11.48 -4.42
N ARG A 162 12.82 -10.74 -3.35
CA ARG A 162 12.68 -9.27 -3.41
C ARG A 162 14.00 -8.62 -3.81
N ASP A 163 15.13 -9.12 -3.29
CA ASP A 163 16.46 -8.65 -3.65
C ASP A 163 16.84 -9.04 -5.10
N GLU A 164 16.40 -10.21 -5.58
CA GLU A 164 16.55 -10.56 -6.99
C GLU A 164 15.76 -9.59 -7.90
N CYS A 165 14.54 -9.22 -7.52
CA CYS A 165 13.75 -8.22 -8.23
C CYS A 165 14.44 -6.84 -8.27
N ARG A 166 14.97 -6.37 -7.11
CA ARG A 166 15.71 -5.09 -7.04
C ARG A 166 16.93 -5.11 -7.96
N ARG A 167 17.72 -6.18 -7.94
CA ARG A 167 18.91 -6.34 -8.80
C ARG A 167 18.59 -6.40 -10.29
N ALA A 168 17.43 -6.94 -10.64
CA ALA A 168 16.94 -7.04 -12.01
C ALA A 168 16.16 -5.80 -12.48
N ASP A 169 16.09 -4.72 -11.65
CA ASP A 169 15.33 -3.48 -11.91
C ASP A 169 13.83 -3.74 -12.19
N ILE A 170 13.27 -4.74 -11.52
CA ILE A 170 11.84 -5.07 -11.61
C ILE A 170 11.07 -4.24 -10.59
N GLY A 171 10.70 -3.01 -10.97
CA GLY A 171 9.97 -2.05 -10.13
C GLY A 171 8.49 -1.86 -10.50
N ALA A 172 8.00 -2.46 -11.58
CA ALA A 172 6.61 -2.31 -11.98
C ALA A 172 5.66 -3.06 -11.02
N LYS A 173 4.86 -2.33 -10.21
CA LYS A 173 3.94 -2.89 -9.21
C LYS A 173 3.04 -3.99 -9.77
N SER A 174 2.53 -3.81 -11.00
CA SER A 174 1.66 -4.79 -11.65
C SER A 174 2.37 -6.12 -11.96
N VAL A 175 3.68 -6.10 -12.21
CA VAL A 175 4.51 -7.29 -12.44
C VAL A 175 4.79 -7.98 -11.11
N LEU A 176 5.18 -7.23 -10.09
CA LEU A 176 5.45 -7.73 -8.75
C LEU A 176 4.21 -8.40 -8.14
N LEU A 177 3.02 -7.81 -8.32
CA LEU A 177 1.76 -8.42 -7.90
C LEU A 177 1.47 -9.75 -8.61
N GLU A 178 1.85 -9.88 -9.88
CA GLU A 178 1.68 -11.15 -10.61
C GLU A 178 2.64 -12.22 -10.10
N ILE A 179 3.87 -11.84 -9.73
CA ILE A 179 4.84 -12.73 -9.08
C ILE A 179 4.30 -13.17 -7.71
N ALA A 180 3.85 -12.23 -6.85
CA ALA A 180 3.33 -12.52 -5.52
C ALA A 180 2.15 -13.51 -5.55
N ARG A 181 1.26 -13.38 -6.55
CA ARG A 181 0.11 -14.30 -6.72
C ARG A 181 0.49 -15.74 -7.00
N THR A 182 1.72 -16.03 -7.35
CA THR A 182 2.18 -17.40 -7.66
C THR A 182 2.31 -18.25 -6.40
N ARG A 183 2.60 -17.67 -5.23
CA ARG A 183 2.71 -18.29 -3.90
C ARG A 183 3.75 -19.42 -3.76
N ASP A 184 4.39 -19.85 -4.82
CA ASP A 184 5.41 -20.87 -4.86
C ASP A 184 6.76 -20.20 -5.12
N PRO A 185 7.73 -20.26 -4.20
CA PRO A 185 9.02 -19.57 -4.34
C PRO A 185 9.80 -19.96 -5.60
N GLU A 186 9.76 -21.22 -6.01
CA GLU A 186 10.49 -21.66 -7.22
C GLU A 186 9.85 -21.08 -8.50
N LYS A 187 8.53 -21.06 -8.55
CA LYS A 187 7.81 -20.43 -9.66
C LYS A 187 7.97 -18.92 -9.67
N MET A 188 8.04 -18.27 -8.47
CA MET A 188 8.36 -16.86 -8.38
C MET A 188 9.75 -16.59 -8.95
N ARG A 189 10.77 -17.38 -8.60
CA ARG A 189 12.13 -17.27 -9.12
C ARG A 189 12.18 -17.44 -10.63
N GLU A 190 11.44 -18.40 -11.19
CA GLU A 190 11.34 -18.57 -12.64
C GLU A 190 10.68 -17.36 -13.31
N ALA A 191 9.60 -16.83 -12.74
CA ALA A 191 8.95 -15.62 -13.25
C ALA A 191 9.88 -14.41 -13.24
N ILE A 192 10.67 -14.21 -12.18
CA ILE A 192 11.69 -13.15 -12.09
C ILE A 192 12.73 -13.29 -13.21
N ARG A 193 13.26 -14.49 -13.45
CA ARG A 193 14.22 -14.75 -14.53
C ARG A 193 13.63 -14.45 -15.91
N ARG A 194 12.39 -14.84 -16.16
CA ARG A 194 11.68 -14.56 -17.43
C ARG A 194 11.51 -13.05 -17.65
N ILE A 195 11.11 -12.30 -16.63
CA ILE A 195 10.97 -10.85 -16.70
C ILE A 195 12.33 -10.19 -16.94
N ALA A 196 13.38 -10.60 -16.22
CA ALA A 196 14.74 -10.11 -16.42
C ALA A 196 15.28 -10.40 -17.85
N ALA A 197 14.80 -11.47 -18.51
CA ALA A 197 15.08 -11.81 -19.89
C ALA A 197 14.21 -11.06 -20.92
N GLY A 198 13.33 -10.14 -20.48
CA GLY A 198 12.49 -9.30 -21.34
C GLY A 198 11.06 -9.79 -21.57
N SER A 199 10.58 -10.80 -20.84
CA SER A 199 9.17 -11.21 -20.87
C SER A 199 8.28 -10.13 -20.26
N THR A 200 7.06 -10.02 -20.77
CA THR A 200 6.07 -9.07 -20.27
C THR A 200 5.19 -9.69 -19.17
N ARG A 201 4.42 -8.83 -18.47
CA ARG A 201 3.38 -9.28 -17.53
C ARG A 201 2.35 -10.21 -18.18
N ASP A 202 2.01 -9.95 -19.45
CA ASP A 202 0.99 -10.73 -20.16
C ASP A 202 1.53 -12.11 -20.53
N ASP A 203 2.83 -12.25 -20.78
CA ASP A 203 3.52 -13.52 -20.99
C ASP A 203 3.49 -14.37 -19.72
N LEU A 204 3.69 -13.77 -18.54
CA LEU A 204 3.56 -14.46 -17.26
C LEU A 204 2.12 -14.96 -17.00
N ARG A 205 1.13 -14.18 -17.39
CA ARG A 205 -0.28 -14.59 -17.27
C ARG A 205 -0.65 -15.69 -18.24
N ALA A 206 -0.11 -15.66 -19.46
CA ALA A 206 -0.33 -16.68 -20.48
C ALA A 206 0.26 -18.02 -20.03
N SER A 207 1.52 -18.04 -19.60
CA SER A 207 2.18 -19.27 -19.12
C SER A 207 1.49 -19.88 -17.88
N LYS A 208 1.02 -19.04 -16.96
CA LYS A 208 0.25 -19.49 -15.79
C LYS A 208 -1.08 -20.14 -16.17
N LYS A 209 -1.69 -19.67 -17.27
CA LYS A 209 -2.92 -20.24 -17.81
C LYS A 209 -2.69 -21.60 -18.51
N GLU A 210 -1.47 -21.83 -19.01
CA GLU A 210 -1.06 -23.10 -19.62
C GLU A 210 -0.61 -24.14 -18.57
N GLU A 211 0.03 -23.70 -17.48
CA GLU A 211 0.53 -24.56 -16.41
C GLU A 211 -0.53 -24.98 -15.39
N GLU A 212 -1.62 -24.26 -15.23
CA GLU A 212 -2.80 -24.72 -14.52
C GLU A 212 -3.70 -25.49 -15.50
N PRO A 213 -3.60 -26.83 -15.58
CA PRO A 213 -4.60 -27.60 -16.27
C PRO A 213 -5.89 -27.46 -15.46
N ASP A 214 -6.72 -26.52 -15.92
CA ASP A 214 -8.16 -26.49 -15.62
C ASP A 214 -8.59 -26.84 -14.19
N SER A 215 -7.92 -26.29 -13.15
CA SER A 215 -8.59 -26.07 -11.88
C SER A 215 -9.57 -24.88 -12.02
N ARG A 216 -10.09 -24.67 -13.24
CA ARG A 216 -11.37 -24.04 -13.36
C ARG A 216 -12.23 -24.85 -12.40
N ARG A 217 -12.59 -24.24 -11.27
CA ARG A 217 -13.86 -24.54 -10.60
C ARG A 217 -14.79 -24.95 -11.71
N SER A 218 -15.03 -26.25 -11.84
CA SER A 218 -15.90 -26.77 -12.90
C SER A 218 -17.09 -25.85 -12.85
N ARG A 219 -17.32 -25.08 -13.93
CA ARG A 219 -18.39 -24.08 -13.89
C ARG A 219 -19.62 -24.91 -13.65
N ARG A 220 -20.02 -24.99 -12.38
CA ARG A 220 -21.19 -25.74 -11.98
C ARG A 220 -22.30 -25.27 -12.89
N PHE A 221 -22.89 -26.19 -13.61
CA PHE A 221 -23.98 -25.84 -14.51
C PHE A 221 -25.06 -25.16 -13.68
N ALA A 222 -25.39 -23.92 -14.03
CA ALA A 222 -26.46 -23.16 -13.38
C ALA A 222 -27.56 -22.93 -14.39
N PHE A 223 -28.70 -23.53 -14.15
CA PHE A 223 -29.93 -23.24 -14.87
C PHE A 223 -30.63 -22.07 -14.20
N VAL A 224 -30.88 -21.00 -14.94
CA VAL A 224 -31.60 -19.83 -14.45
C VAL A 224 -32.82 -19.60 -15.33
N TYR A 225 -33.98 -19.61 -14.71
CA TYR A 225 -35.26 -19.32 -15.37
C TYR A 225 -35.90 -18.09 -14.74
N LYS A 226 -36.26 -17.12 -15.58
CA LYS A 226 -37.02 -15.92 -15.21
C LYS A 226 -38.23 -15.79 -16.16
N PRO A 227 -39.46 -16.05 -15.68
CA PRO A 227 -40.62 -15.93 -16.52
C PRO A 227 -40.86 -14.47 -16.95
N LYS A 228 -41.33 -14.26 -18.18
CA LYS A 228 -41.68 -12.93 -18.65
C LYS A 228 -42.90 -12.42 -17.84
N GLY A 229 -42.66 -11.39 -17.00
CA GLY A 229 -43.70 -10.81 -16.14
C GLY A 229 -43.97 -11.56 -14.83
N GLY A 230 -43.23 -12.61 -14.50
CA GLY A 230 -43.40 -13.36 -13.25
C GLY A 230 -42.61 -12.73 -12.07
N PRO A 231 -43.12 -12.85 -10.83
CA PRO A 231 -42.52 -12.23 -9.64
C PRO A 231 -41.33 -13.03 -9.05
N PHE A 232 -40.86 -14.06 -9.74
CA PHE A 232 -39.78 -14.94 -9.21
C PHE A 232 -38.69 -15.24 -10.22
N LYS A 233 -37.54 -15.65 -9.67
CA LYS A 233 -36.40 -16.17 -10.41
C LYS A 233 -36.07 -17.53 -9.83
N LEU A 234 -36.03 -18.58 -10.68
CA LEU A 234 -35.56 -19.92 -10.28
C LEU A 234 -34.11 -20.08 -10.70
N ALA A 235 -33.25 -20.52 -9.77
CA ALA A 235 -31.86 -20.85 -10.03
C ALA A 235 -31.54 -22.22 -9.47
N LEU A 236 -31.08 -23.16 -10.32
CA LEU A 236 -30.63 -24.49 -9.94
C LEU A 236 -29.14 -24.63 -10.27
N SER A 237 -28.33 -24.95 -9.26
CA SER A 237 -26.89 -25.19 -9.42
C SER A 237 -26.59 -26.66 -9.29
N PHE A 238 -25.93 -27.27 -10.29
CA PHE A 238 -25.54 -28.66 -10.32
C PHE A 238 -24.05 -28.80 -9.98
N ALA A 239 -23.67 -29.88 -9.31
CA ALA A 239 -22.27 -30.14 -8.95
C ALA A 239 -21.38 -30.44 -10.17
N LYS A 240 -21.98 -30.73 -11.33
CA LYS A 240 -21.30 -31.03 -12.60
C LYS A 240 -21.40 -29.87 -13.59
N SER A 241 -20.50 -29.82 -14.55
CA SER A 241 -20.38 -28.74 -15.53
C SER A 241 -21.33 -28.89 -16.74
N ARG A 242 -21.89 -30.07 -16.96
CA ARG A 242 -22.81 -30.37 -18.06
C ARG A 242 -24.00 -31.15 -17.52
N VAL A 243 -25.20 -30.72 -17.87
CA VAL A 243 -26.46 -31.31 -17.41
C VAL A 243 -27.36 -31.48 -18.63
N GLU A 244 -27.90 -32.66 -18.81
CA GLU A 244 -28.86 -32.96 -19.88
C GLU A 244 -30.26 -32.46 -19.52
N LYS A 245 -31.08 -32.24 -20.55
CA LYS A 245 -32.47 -31.80 -20.37
C LYS A 245 -33.28 -32.75 -19.49
N SER A 246 -33.06 -34.03 -19.63
CA SER A 246 -33.67 -35.09 -18.82
C SER A 246 -33.34 -34.96 -17.33
N GLU A 247 -32.09 -34.71 -17.00
CA GLU A 247 -31.62 -34.50 -15.62
C GLU A 247 -32.18 -33.25 -14.99
N LEU A 248 -32.25 -32.15 -15.78
CA LEU A 248 -32.87 -30.88 -15.33
C LEU A 248 -34.36 -31.10 -15.02
N ILE A 249 -35.09 -31.82 -15.90
CA ILE A 249 -36.50 -32.13 -15.67
C ILE A 249 -36.67 -33.00 -14.42
N HIS A 250 -35.80 -33.97 -14.22
CA HIS A 250 -35.84 -34.83 -13.04
C HIS A 250 -35.64 -34.02 -11.75
N ALA A 251 -34.62 -33.18 -11.71
CA ALA A 251 -34.36 -32.30 -10.56
C ALA A 251 -35.52 -31.36 -10.25
N LEU A 252 -36.17 -30.79 -11.27
CA LEU A 252 -37.35 -29.93 -11.09
C LEU A 252 -38.54 -30.72 -10.52
N LYS A 253 -38.79 -31.93 -11.01
CA LYS A 253 -39.86 -32.83 -10.49
C LYS A 253 -39.60 -33.23 -9.05
N ASP A 254 -38.35 -33.46 -8.68
CA ASP A 254 -37.94 -33.82 -7.32
C ASP A 254 -38.17 -32.66 -6.33
N VAL A 255 -37.84 -31.44 -6.73
CA VAL A 255 -38.13 -30.22 -5.93
C VAL A 255 -39.63 -30.03 -5.72
N ILE A 256 -40.45 -30.26 -6.78
CA ILE A 256 -41.91 -30.14 -6.68
C ILE A 256 -42.45 -31.20 -5.71
N ARG A 257 -42.03 -32.45 -5.83
CA ARG A 257 -42.44 -33.56 -4.95
C ARG A 257 -42.10 -33.28 -3.47
N GLN A 258 -40.90 -32.75 -3.19
CA GLN A 258 -40.48 -32.44 -1.82
C GLN A 258 -41.24 -31.22 -1.25
N LEU A 259 -41.60 -30.26 -2.08
CA LEU A 259 -42.47 -29.13 -1.67
C LEU A 259 -43.91 -29.61 -1.35
N GLU A 260 -44.48 -30.50 -2.17
CA GLU A 260 -45.79 -31.13 -1.94
C GLU A 260 -45.81 -32.00 -0.70
N ALA A 261 -44.75 -32.72 -0.43
CA ALA A 261 -44.58 -33.53 0.77
C ALA A 261 -44.29 -32.73 2.06
N GLY A 262 -44.07 -31.39 1.95
CA GLY A 262 -43.76 -30.51 3.08
C GLY A 262 -42.35 -30.74 3.65
N GLU A 263 -41.46 -31.41 2.94
CA GLU A 263 -40.08 -31.67 3.33
C GLU A 263 -39.21 -30.39 3.25
N ILE A 264 -39.52 -29.53 2.32
CA ILE A 264 -38.85 -28.20 2.18
C ILE A 264 -39.67 -27.16 2.95
N LYS A 265 -39.13 -26.65 4.07
CA LYS A 265 -39.73 -25.56 4.84
C LYS A 265 -39.48 -24.22 4.17
N LEU A 266 -40.53 -23.52 3.80
CA LEU A 266 -40.42 -22.14 3.36
C LEU A 266 -40.02 -21.24 4.55
N PRO A 267 -39.12 -20.26 4.37
CA PRO A 267 -38.77 -19.32 5.44
C PRO A 267 -40.03 -18.57 5.86
N LYS A 268 -40.33 -18.58 7.17
CA LYS A 268 -41.38 -17.72 7.71
C LYS A 268 -40.97 -16.27 7.49
N ARG A 269 -41.91 -15.46 6.99
CA ARG A 269 -41.76 -14.00 6.86
C ARG A 269 -41.51 -13.36 8.21
#